data_6f19c64036e001936cdcc20bffab6c68
#
_entry.id   6f19c64036e001936cdcc20bffab6c68
#
_cell.length_a   1.000
_cell.length_b   1.000
_cell.length_c   1.000
_cell.angle_alpha   90.00
_cell.angle_beta   90.00
_cell.angle_gamma   90.00
#
_symmetry.space_group_name_H-M   'P 1'
#
loop_
_entity.id
_entity.type
_entity.pdbx_description
1 polymer ?
#
loop_
_entity_poly.entity_id
_entity_poly.type
_entity_poly.pdbx_seq_one_letter_code
_entity_poly.pdbx_strand_id
1 'polypeptide(L)'
;MKYIGAHINRNTTIVKTIKDISNNGGNALQIFVSNPRDSKFPDIEKYIKEKDDILTYCSNNNFKLIVHGSYTINLANDKINKRITDINDRYWIELLIKELEVCELLNAIGVVIHVGKHTTNTYDKGLENMFDSIKYIINHLQVKYENKF
;
A
#
# COMPACT_ATOMS: atom_id res chain seq x y z
N MET A 1 -1.38 0.89 24.81
CA MET A 1 -0.48 -0.25 24.46
C MET A 1 0.54 0.25 23.43
N LYS A 2 1.79 -0.20 23.50
CA LYS A 2 2.83 0.18 22.51
C LYS A 2 2.95 -0.92 21.47
N TYR A 3 3.14 -0.52 20.20
CA TYR A 3 3.42 -1.46 19.10
C TYR A 3 4.90 -1.40 18.76
N ILE A 4 5.52 -2.58 18.68
CA ILE A 4 6.92 -2.75 18.33
C ILE A 4 6.98 -3.84 17.25
N GLY A 5 7.67 -3.56 16.17
CA GLY A 5 7.74 -4.49 15.05
C GLY A 5 8.87 -4.16 14.08
N ALA A 6 8.84 -4.78 12.93
CA ALA A 6 9.83 -4.59 11.90
C ALA A 6 9.21 -4.50 10.51
N HIS A 7 9.92 -3.85 9.59
CA HIS A 7 9.68 -3.98 8.17
C HIS A 7 10.57 -5.09 7.64
N ILE A 8 9.97 -6.19 7.23
CA ILE A 8 10.70 -7.33 6.67
C ILE A 8 10.01 -7.84 5.41
N ASN A 9 10.79 -8.47 4.56
CA ASN A 9 10.21 -9.19 3.43
C ASN A 9 9.37 -10.35 3.96
N ARG A 10 8.19 -10.56 3.33
CA ARG A 10 7.38 -11.71 3.68
C ARG A 10 8.18 -12.99 3.46
N ASN A 11 8.04 -13.89 4.39
CA ASN A 11 8.54 -15.24 4.28
C ASN A 11 7.68 -16.02 3.24
N THR A 12 7.43 -17.29 3.44
CA THR A 12 6.53 -18.08 2.57
C THR A 12 5.09 -17.56 2.59
N THR A 13 4.58 -17.24 3.81
CA THR A 13 3.25 -16.66 4.04
C THR A 13 3.34 -15.47 4.98
N ILE A 14 2.33 -14.58 4.93
CA ILE A 14 2.24 -13.46 5.88
C ILE A 14 2.05 -13.98 7.30
N VAL A 15 1.19 -14.97 7.51
CA VAL A 15 0.96 -15.56 8.84
C VAL A 15 2.24 -16.10 9.46
N LYS A 16 3.10 -16.77 8.68
CA LYS A 16 4.38 -17.23 9.18
C LYS A 16 5.27 -16.05 9.58
N THR A 17 5.32 -15.03 8.76
CA THR A 17 6.09 -13.80 9.06
C THR A 17 5.61 -13.13 10.33
N ILE A 18 4.30 -13.03 10.54
CA ILE A 18 3.68 -12.49 11.76
C ILE A 18 4.09 -13.30 12.98
N LYS A 19 4.01 -14.65 12.90
CA LYS A 19 4.41 -15.54 14.00
C LYS A 19 5.88 -15.41 14.34
N ASP A 20 6.75 -15.26 13.34
CA ASP A 20 8.18 -15.05 13.56
C ASP A 20 8.44 -13.74 14.31
N ILE A 21 7.75 -12.66 13.97
CA ILE A 21 7.82 -11.39 14.71
C ILE A 21 7.31 -11.57 16.15
N SER A 22 6.15 -12.22 16.32
CA SER A 22 5.55 -12.43 17.64
C SER A 22 6.46 -13.26 18.56
N ASN A 23 7.09 -14.29 18.03
CA ASN A 23 8.02 -15.14 18.78
C ASN A 23 9.27 -14.37 19.27
N ASN A 24 9.58 -13.25 18.61
CA ASN A 24 10.65 -12.33 19.00
C ASN A 24 10.14 -11.12 19.82
N GLY A 25 8.91 -11.18 20.32
CA GLY A 25 8.35 -10.15 21.20
C GLY A 25 7.75 -8.94 20.48
N GLY A 26 7.65 -8.98 19.14
CA GLY A 26 7.01 -7.92 18.36
C GLY A 26 5.50 -8.13 18.23
N ASN A 27 4.75 -7.05 17.97
CA ASN A 27 3.31 -7.07 17.76
C ASN A 27 2.87 -6.17 16.59
N ALA A 28 3.80 -5.86 15.68
CA ALA A 28 3.53 -5.14 14.46
C ALA A 28 4.46 -5.60 13.33
N LEU A 29 3.96 -5.60 12.11
CA LEU A 29 4.70 -5.96 10.90
C LEU A 29 4.39 -4.97 9.78
N GLN A 30 5.42 -4.45 9.13
CA GLN A 30 5.28 -3.75 7.86
C GLN A 30 5.78 -4.64 6.73
N ILE A 31 5.02 -4.73 5.65
CA ILE A 31 5.34 -5.56 4.47
C ILE A 31 5.09 -4.82 3.16
N PHE A 32 5.78 -5.23 2.12
CA PHE A 32 5.35 -4.95 0.74
C PHE A 32 4.30 -5.98 0.30
N VAL A 33 3.25 -5.50 -0.36
CA VAL A 33 2.21 -6.35 -0.96
C VAL A 33 2.37 -6.51 -2.47
N SER A 34 3.19 -5.67 -3.08
CA SER A 34 3.69 -5.77 -4.45
C SER A 34 5.22 -5.89 -4.46
N ASN A 35 5.82 -6.11 -5.61
CA ASN A 35 7.28 -6.00 -5.71
C ASN A 35 7.69 -4.52 -5.58
N PRO A 36 8.54 -4.17 -4.59
CA PRO A 36 8.85 -2.76 -4.31
C PRO A 36 9.64 -2.05 -5.41
N ARG A 37 10.18 -2.79 -6.39
CA ARG A 37 11.09 -2.25 -7.43
C ARG A 37 10.54 -2.33 -8.85
N ASP A 38 9.33 -2.85 -9.04
CA ASP A 38 8.68 -2.87 -10.34
C ASP A 38 7.27 -2.26 -10.25
N SER A 39 6.59 -2.18 -11.40
CA SER A 39 5.25 -1.60 -11.53
C SER A 39 4.14 -2.65 -11.58
N LYS A 40 4.43 -3.90 -11.21
CA LYS A 40 3.43 -4.96 -11.23
C LYS A 40 2.46 -4.81 -10.06
N PHE A 41 1.20 -4.98 -10.36
CA PHE A 41 0.15 -4.97 -9.35
C PHE A 41 0.28 -6.16 -8.40
N PRO A 42 -0.21 -6.02 -7.15
CA PRO A 42 -0.27 -7.12 -6.20
C PRO A 42 -1.19 -8.23 -6.73
N ASP A 43 -0.80 -9.47 -6.50
CA ASP A 43 -1.65 -10.65 -6.77
C ASP A 43 -2.69 -10.76 -5.64
N ILE A 44 -3.88 -10.17 -5.85
CA ILE A 44 -4.96 -10.10 -4.85
C ILE A 44 -5.43 -11.50 -4.45
N GLU A 45 -5.51 -12.45 -5.39
CA GLU A 45 -5.94 -13.82 -5.13
C GLU A 45 -5.09 -14.53 -4.08
N LYS A 46 -3.80 -14.22 -4.05
CA LYS A 46 -2.89 -14.73 -3.05
C LYS A 46 -3.24 -14.23 -1.65
N TYR A 47 -3.65 -12.98 -1.52
CA TYR A 47 -4.04 -12.40 -0.24
C TYR A 47 -5.41 -12.86 0.21
N ILE A 48 -6.34 -13.09 -0.70
CA ILE A 48 -7.66 -13.68 -0.41
C ILE A 48 -7.50 -15.05 0.26
N LYS A 49 -6.57 -15.88 -0.22
CA LYS A 49 -6.31 -17.21 0.35
C LYS A 49 -5.72 -17.19 1.76
N GLU A 50 -4.97 -16.15 2.10
CA GLU A 50 -4.33 -16.01 3.42
C GLU A 50 -5.17 -15.16 4.41
N LYS A 51 -6.23 -14.48 3.93
CA LYS A 51 -6.98 -13.45 4.65
C LYS A 51 -7.46 -13.91 6.03
N ASP A 52 -8.21 -15.00 6.07
CA ASP A 52 -8.89 -15.43 7.29
C ASP A 52 -7.90 -15.81 8.39
N ASP A 53 -6.81 -16.46 8.03
CA ASP A 53 -5.73 -16.81 8.97
C ASP A 53 -5.04 -15.56 9.51
N ILE A 54 -4.80 -14.56 8.63
CA ILE A 54 -4.18 -13.29 9.01
C ILE A 54 -5.10 -12.51 9.97
N LEU A 55 -6.37 -12.33 9.62
CA LEU A 55 -7.34 -11.59 10.41
C LEU A 55 -7.53 -12.24 11.78
N THR A 56 -7.69 -13.56 11.82
CA THR A 56 -7.83 -14.34 13.05
C THR A 56 -6.61 -14.16 13.95
N TYR A 57 -5.40 -14.31 13.40
CA TYR A 57 -4.18 -14.18 14.20
C TYR A 57 -4.02 -12.75 14.73
N CYS A 58 -4.19 -11.74 13.88
CA CYS A 58 -4.04 -10.34 14.24
C CYS A 58 -5.04 -9.93 15.34
N SER A 59 -6.29 -10.36 15.23
CA SER A 59 -7.32 -10.10 16.23
C SER A 59 -6.99 -10.74 17.58
N ASN A 60 -6.68 -12.03 17.58
CA ASN A 60 -6.44 -12.79 18.82
C ASN A 60 -5.18 -12.35 19.56
N ASN A 61 -4.18 -11.81 18.86
CA ASN A 61 -2.90 -11.41 19.43
C ASN A 61 -2.69 -9.89 19.51
N ASN A 62 -3.72 -9.10 19.17
CA ASN A 62 -3.61 -7.65 19.06
C ASN A 62 -2.39 -7.22 18.22
N PHE A 63 -2.21 -7.90 17.09
CA PHE A 63 -1.10 -7.67 16.16
C PHE A 63 -1.52 -6.67 15.07
N LYS A 64 -0.63 -5.77 14.66
CA LYS A 64 -0.92 -4.75 13.64
C LYS A 64 -0.12 -4.98 12.38
N LEU A 65 -0.81 -4.85 11.25
CA LEU A 65 -0.21 -4.83 9.92
C LEU A 65 -0.16 -3.42 9.37
N ILE A 66 0.91 -3.12 8.64
CA ILE A 66 1.11 -1.90 7.87
C ILE A 66 1.62 -2.33 6.49
N VAL A 67 1.08 -1.75 5.45
CA VAL A 67 1.59 -1.94 4.09
C VAL A 67 2.61 -0.84 3.79
N HIS A 68 3.73 -1.20 3.18
CA HIS A 68 4.65 -0.23 2.58
C HIS A 68 4.42 -0.23 1.07
N GLY A 69 4.11 0.93 0.52
CA GLY A 69 3.90 1.10 -0.91
C GLY A 69 5.18 0.90 -1.73
N SER A 70 5.02 0.45 -2.96
CA SER A 70 6.14 0.28 -3.89
C SER A 70 6.96 1.57 -4.04
N TYR A 71 8.28 1.44 -4.18
CA TYR A 71 9.18 2.57 -4.44
C TYR A 71 8.95 3.21 -5.81
N THR A 72 8.23 2.55 -6.71
CA THR A 72 7.88 3.09 -8.02
C THR A 72 6.70 4.07 -7.96
N ILE A 73 5.99 4.16 -6.83
CA ILE A 73 4.92 5.12 -6.62
C ILE A 73 5.53 6.51 -6.39
N ASN A 74 5.20 7.45 -7.28
CA ASN A 74 5.61 8.85 -7.17
C ASN A 74 4.44 9.79 -7.48
N LEU A 75 3.68 10.15 -6.45
CA LEU A 75 2.48 10.99 -6.59
C LEU A 75 2.79 12.42 -7.03
N ALA A 76 4.01 12.89 -6.83
CA ALA A 76 4.45 14.22 -7.27
C ALA A 76 4.81 14.29 -8.76
N ASN A 77 4.81 13.15 -9.45
CA ASN A 77 5.12 13.09 -10.88
C ASN A 77 3.84 13.08 -11.72
N ASP A 78 3.78 13.91 -12.75
CA ASP A 78 2.66 13.95 -13.69
C ASP A 78 2.96 13.18 -15.00
N LYS A 79 4.23 12.85 -15.26
CA LYS A 79 4.66 12.26 -16.52
C LYS A 79 5.78 11.25 -16.32
N ILE A 80 5.57 10.03 -16.80
CA ILE A 80 6.68 9.09 -17.03
C ILE A 80 7.17 9.20 -18.46
N ASN A 81 6.28 9.52 -19.39
CA ASN A 81 6.65 9.82 -20.76
C ASN A 81 5.66 10.84 -21.36
N LYS A 82 6.01 11.40 -22.52
CA LYS A 82 5.22 12.44 -23.21
C LYS A 82 3.80 11.97 -23.65
N ARG A 83 3.46 10.70 -23.48
CA ARG A 83 2.17 10.12 -23.89
C ARG A 83 1.14 10.09 -22.76
N ILE A 84 1.56 10.26 -21.50
CA ILE A 84 0.64 10.27 -20.38
C ILE A 84 0.09 11.68 -20.23
N THR A 85 -1.16 11.86 -20.60
CA THR A 85 -1.86 13.15 -20.57
C THR A 85 -2.94 13.19 -19.50
N ASP A 86 -3.44 12.03 -19.05
CA ASP A 86 -4.51 11.91 -18.07
C ASP A 86 -3.97 11.32 -16.74
N ILE A 87 -4.61 11.70 -15.63
CA ILE A 87 -4.33 11.16 -14.32
C ILE A 87 -4.62 9.65 -14.27
N ASN A 88 -5.61 9.21 -15.02
CA ASN A 88 -5.99 7.80 -15.12
C ASN A 88 -4.91 6.92 -15.76
N ASP A 89 -4.03 7.49 -16.58
CA ASP A 89 -2.96 6.77 -17.28
C ASP A 89 -1.70 6.60 -16.40
N ARG A 90 -1.74 7.08 -15.17
CA ARG A 90 -0.60 7.03 -14.25
C ARG A 90 -0.59 5.70 -13.51
N TYR A 91 0.17 4.72 -14.00
CA TYR A 91 0.25 3.38 -13.40
C TYR A 91 0.53 3.39 -11.89
N TRP A 92 1.28 4.38 -11.39
CA TRP A 92 1.60 4.46 -9.95
C TRP A 92 0.40 4.86 -9.10
N ILE A 93 -0.58 5.54 -9.66
CA ILE A 93 -1.86 5.82 -9.01
C ILE A 93 -2.67 4.53 -8.92
N GLU A 94 -2.79 3.80 -10.03
CA GLU A 94 -3.49 2.51 -10.04
C GLU A 94 -2.80 1.49 -9.14
N LEU A 95 -1.45 1.44 -9.14
CA LEU A 95 -0.69 0.59 -8.26
C LEU A 95 -0.99 0.88 -6.79
N LEU A 96 -1.02 2.17 -6.38
CA LEU A 96 -1.35 2.54 -5.02
C LEU A 96 -2.80 2.17 -4.66
N ILE A 97 -3.75 2.36 -5.58
CA ILE A 97 -5.14 1.92 -5.38
C ILE A 97 -5.19 0.41 -5.11
N LYS A 98 -4.46 -0.40 -5.90
CA LYS A 98 -4.40 -1.86 -5.70
C LYS A 98 -3.72 -2.25 -4.39
N GLU A 99 -2.71 -1.53 -3.96
CA GLU A 99 -2.08 -1.76 -2.65
C GLU A 99 -3.00 -1.37 -1.49
N LEU A 100 -3.80 -0.31 -1.64
CA LEU A 100 -4.84 0.07 -0.68
C LEU A 100 -5.98 -0.96 -0.61
N GLU A 101 -6.37 -1.56 -1.73
CA GLU A 101 -7.34 -2.66 -1.75
C GLU A 101 -6.83 -3.88 -0.96
N VAL A 102 -5.56 -4.25 -1.10
CA VAL A 102 -4.96 -5.32 -0.30
C VAL A 102 -4.85 -4.92 1.18
N CYS A 103 -4.50 -3.66 1.45
CA CYS A 103 -4.44 -3.12 2.80
C CYS A 103 -5.77 -3.29 3.53
N GLU A 104 -6.88 -2.93 2.88
CA GLU A 104 -8.23 -3.13 3.42
C GLU A 104 -8.58 -4.61 3.57
N LEU A 105 -8.31 -5.42 2.54
CA LEU A 105 -8.55 -6.87 2.57
C LEU A 105 -7.91 -7.54 3.80
N LEU A 106 -6.72 -7.10 4.19
CA LEU A 106 -5.96 -7.62 5.33
C LEU A 106 -6.24 -6.89 6.66
N ASN A 107 -7.14 -5.93 6.66
CA ASN A 107 -7.40 -5.03 7.80
C ASN A 107 -6.10 -4.41 8.36
N ALA A 108 -5.18 -4.03 7.46
CA ALA A 108 -3.98 -3.30 7.83
C ALA A 108 -4.30 -1.84 8.18
N ILE A 109 -3.48 -1.21 9.01
CA ILE A 109 -3.72 0.16 9.51
C ILE A 109 -3.72 1.18 8.37
N GLY A 110 -2.88 0.96 7.35
CA GLY A 110 -2.74 1.88 6.22
C GLY A 110 -1.53 1.53 5.36
N VAL A 111 -1.31 2.36 4.35
CA VAL A 111 -0.17 2.26 3.43
C VAL A 111 0.78 3.42 3.68
N VAL A 112 2.06 3.11 3.93
CA VAL A 112 3.13 4.10 4.00
C VAL A 112 3.69 4.29 2.60
N ILE A 113 3.70 5.51 2.11
CA ILE A 113 4.26 5.87 0.80
C ILE A 113 5.39 6.88 0.94
N HIS A 114 6.32 6.85 0.01
CA HIS A 114 7.29 7.94 -0.14
C HIS A 114 6.59 9.19 -0.67
N VAL A 115 7.00 10.36 -0.18
CA VAL A 115 6.45 11.65 -0.63
C VAL A 115 6.61 11.84 -2.15
N GLY A 116 7.65 11.23 -2.72
CA GLY A 116 7.95 11.33 -4.15
C GLY A 116 8.90 12.47 -4.49
N LYS A 117 9.13 12.65 -5.77
CA LYS A 117 10.01 13.68 -6.34
C LYS A 117 9.29 14.40 -7.46
N HIS A 118 9.45 15.71 -7.53
CA HIS A 118 8.89 16.54 -8.62
C HIS A 118 9.57 16.30 -9.98
N THR A 119 10.67 15.53 -10.00
CA THR A 119 11.43 15.12 -11.20
C THR A 119 11.90 16.33 -12.05
N THR A 120 11.36 16.49 -13.25
CA THR A 120 11.67 17.59 -14.16
C THR A 120 10.79 18.83 -13.98
N ASN A 121 9.81 18.76 -13.08
CA ASN A 121 8.92 19.88 -12.79
C ASN A 121 9.51 20.81 -11.72
N THR A 122 8.86 21.96 -11.50
CA THR A 122 9.15 22.80 -10.33
C THR A 122 8.65 22.12 -9.05
N TYR A 123 9.15 22.55 -7.90
CA TYR A 123 8.69 22.08 -6.59
C TYR A 123 7.17 22.29 -6.42
N ASP A 124 6.66 23.49 -6.74
CA ASP A 124 5.24 23.80 -6.60
C ASP A 124 4.38 22.91 -7.49
N LYS A 125 4.82 22.65 -8.75
CA LYS A 125 4.12 21.72 -9.62
C LYS A 125 4.12 20.29 -9.09
N GLY A 126 5.19 19.87 -8.45
CA GLY A 126 5.26 18.57 -7.76
C GLY A 126 4.26 18.47 -6.62
N LEU A 127 4.08 19.53 -5.83
CA LEU A 127 3.06 19.58 -4.77
C LEU A 127 1.64 19.53 -5.32
N GLU A 128 1.33 20.29 -6.38
CA GLU A 128 0.04 20.23 -7.07
C GLU A 128 -0.26 18.80 -7.55
N ASN A 129 0.69 18.19 -8.26
CA ASN A 129 0.53 16.82 -8.78
C ASN A 129 0.28 15.80 -7.66
N MET A 130 0.98 15.94 -6.54
CA MET A 130 0.77 15.08 -5.37
C MET A 130 -0.63 15.27 -4.79
N PHE A 131 -1.07 16.52 -4.64
CA PHE A 131 -2.40 16.84 -4.13
C PHE A 131 -3.51 16.29 -5.02
N ASP A 132 -3.41 16.51 -6.34
CA ASP A 132 -4.37 16.02 -7.33
C ASP A 132 -4.41 14.49 -7.33
N SER A 133 -3.25 13.84 -7.24
CA SER A 133 -3.15 12.38 -7.17
C SER A 133 -3.84 11.82 -5.93
N ILE A 134 -3.60 12.42 -4.76
CA ILE A 134 -4.23 12.00 -3.49
C ILE A 134 -5.74 12.21 -3.56
N LYS A 135 -6.19 13.39 -4.03
CA LYS A 135 -7.61 13.70 -4.19
C LYS A 135 -8.32 12.71 -5.12
N TYR A 136 -7.68 12.39 -6.25
CA TYR A 136 -8.20 11.40 -7.19
C TYR A 136 -8.36 10.03 -6.54
N ILE A 137 -7.34 9.55 -5.82
CA ILE A 137 -7.35 8.25 -5.15
C ILE A 137 -8.46 8.19 -4.09
N ILE A 138 -8.58 9.23 -3.26
CA ILE A 138 -9.63 9.31 -2.23
C ILE A 138 -11.02 9.25 -2.88
N ASN A 139 -11.28 10.05 -3.89
CA ASN A 139 -12.56 10.05 -4.59
C ASN A 139 -12.86 8.68 -5.23
N HIS A 140 -11.86 8.07 -5.87
CA HIS A 140 -12.02 6.74 -6.48
C HIS A 140 -12.40 5.67 -5.45
N LEU A 141 -11.74 5.68 -4.30
CA LEU A 141 -12.02 4.74 -3.22
C LEU A 141 -13.39 5.00 -2.57
N GLN A 142 -13.77 6.25 -2.33
CA GLN A 142 -15.08 6.59 -1.79
C GLN A 142 -16.21 6.07 -2.68
N VAL A 143 -16.19 6.37 -3.97
CA VAL A 143 -17.21 5.88 -4.93
C VAL A 143 -17.27 4.35 -4.93
N LYS A 144 -16.12 3.66 -4.80
CA LYS A 144 -16.07 2.20 -4.77
C LYS A 144 -16.69 1.62 -3.50
N TYR A 145 -16.55 2.29 -2.37
CA TYR A 145 -16.99 1.78 -1.05
C TYR A 145 -18.36 2.31 -0.62
N GLU A 146 -18.78 3.50 -1.05
CA GLU A 146 -20.15 4.01 -0.82
C GLU A 146 -21.24 3.12 -1.44
N ASN A 147 -20.90 2.36 -2.48
CA ASN A 147 -21.83 1.40 -3.09
C ASN A 147 -21.87 0.04 -2.37
N LYS A 148 -21.18 -0.11 -1.23
CA LYS A 148 -21.15 -1.35 -0.44
C LYS A 148 -21.85 -1.27 0.93
N PHE A 149 -22.41 -0.09 1.26
CA PHE A 149 -23.17 0.14 2.51
C PHE A 149 -24.60 0.55 2.23
#